data_aa6d53201d2fb113c1f22d4cc036cec8
#
_entry.id   aa6d53201d2fb113c1f22d4cc036cec8
#
_cell.length_a   1.000
_cell.length_b   1.000
_cell.length_c   1.000
_cell.angle_alpha   90.00
_cell.angle_beta   90.00
_cell.angle_gamma   90.00
#
_symmetry.space_group_name_H-M   'P 1'
#
loop_
_entity.id
_entity.type
_entity.pdbx_description
1 polymer ?
#
loop_
_entity_poly.entity_id
_entity_poly.type
_entity_poly.pdbx_seq_one_letter_code
_entity_poly.pdbx_strand_id
1 'polypeptide(L)'
;MVRAPRRPLVAGNWKMNGLRSSAAEFSQIVEGARKLAAVDLMICPPATLLVLFAAAAKGAPVLIGAQDCNAEPSGPFTGDLSAEMLKDAGASAVIVGHSERRSYHHETDADVRAKALAARRAGLCAIVCVGETRAEREDQRALAVVGTQLDGSVPDGATAENLVVAYEPVWAIGSGLTPTPSDVAQMHAFIRERVGSRLGEEGQGILILYGGSVKPSNAKELMHIANVDGALVGGASLKADEFLAIASVYGQQSGNTG
;
A
#
# COMPACT_ATOMS: atom_id res chain seq x y z
N MET A 1 -8.00 8.61 -26.14
CA MET A 1 -6.65 8.02 -26.12
C MET A 1 -6.70 6.77 -25.24
N VAL A 2 -6.13 5.64 -25.66
CA VAL A 2 -6.02 4.46 -24.81
C VAL A 2 -4.94 4.78 -23.78
N ARG A 3 -5.30 4.83 -22.48
CA ARG A 3 -4.36 5.10 -21.39
C ARG A 3 -3.37 3.94 -21.31
N ALA A 4 -2.08 4.25 -21.03
CA ALA A 4 -1.10 3.22 -20.75
C ALA A 4 -1.57 2.36 -19.55
N PRO A 5 -1.35 1.05 -19.57
CA PRO A 5 -1.71 0.17 -18.46
C PRO A 5 -1.03 0.65 -17.18
N ARG A 6 -1.76 0.60 -16.07
CA ARG A 6 -1.20 0.92 -14.74
C ARG A 6 -0.10 -0.07 -14.42
N ARG A 7 1.08 0.44 -14.04
CA ARG A 7 2.19 -0.40 -13.63
C ARG A 7 1.93 -0.94 -12.21
N PRO A 8 1.93 -2.26 -11.99
CA PRO A 8 1.61 -2.83 -10.68
C PRO A 8 2.62 -2.41 -9.61
N LEU A 9 2.13 -2.32 -8.35
CA LEU A 9 2.96 -2.04 -7.17
C LEU A 9 2.80 -3.15 -6.14
N VAL A 10 3.90 -3.76 -5.69
CA VAL A 10 3.92 -4.65 -4.54
C VAL A 10 4.69 -3.96 -3.42
N ALA A 11 3.97 -3.55 -2.38
CA ALA A 11 4.50 -2.83 -1.23
C ALA A 11 4.53 -3.75 0.00
N GLY A 12 5.69 -3.88 0.63
CA GLY A 12 5.90 -4.67 1.84
C GLY A 12 5.80 -3.78 3.09
N ASN A 13 4.73 -3.91 3.85
CA ASN A 13 4.60 -3.28 5.15
C ASN A 13 5.20 -4.17 6.23
N TRP A 14 6.39 -3.81 6.72
CA TRP A 14 7.08 -4.58 7.76
C TRP A 14 6.46 -4.43 9.14
N LYS A 15 5.56 -3.45 9.29
CA LYS A 15 4.94 -3.15 10.59
C LYS A 15 6.00 -2.92 11.67
N MET A 16 5.76 -3.32 12.91
CA MET A 16 6.71 -3.21 14.02
C MET A 16 7.67 -4.42 14.04
N ASN A 17 8.40 -4.63 12.94
CA ASN A 17 9.38 -5.71 12.81
C ASN A 17 10.68 -5.22 12.19
N GLY A 18 11.78 -5.87 12.58
CA GLY A 18 13.10 -5.66 12.02
C GLY A 18 14.06 -4.93 12.95
N LEU A 19 15.28 -5.40 12.92
CA LEU A 19 16.44 -4.83 13.58
C LEU A 19 17.51 -4.54 12.51
N ARG A 20 18.66 -3.97 12.89
CA ARG A 20 19.77 -3.72 11.95
C ARG A 20 20.22 -4.97 11.20
N SER A 21 20.15 -6.15 11.84
CA SER A 21 20.46 -7.44 11.20
C SER A 21 19.53 -7.78 10.04
N SER A 22 18.34 -7.20 10.00
CA SER A 22 17.38 -7.39 8.91
C SER A 22 17.83 -6.73 7.59
N ALA A 23 18.91 -5.93 7.60
CA ALA A 23 19.52 -5.40 6.39
C ALA A 23 19.99 -6.51 5.44
N ALA A 24 20.36 -7.68 5.95
CA ALA A 24 20.73 -8.82 5.12
C ALA A 24 19.54 -9.33 4.28
N GLU A 25 18.36 -9.43 4.89
CA GLU A 25 17.12 -9.82 4.20
C GLU A 25 16.70 -8.76 3.17
N PHE A 26 16.78 -7.47 3.56
CA PHE A 26 16.49 -6.38 2.63
C PHE A 26 17.45 -6.38 1.43
N SER A 27 18.73 -6.69 1.61
CA SER A 27 19.68 -6.79 0.51
C SER A 27 19.32 -7.88 -0.50
N GLN A 28 18.73 -9.00 -0.04
CA GLN A 28 18.23 -10.06 -0.93
C GLN A 28 17.01 -9.58 -1.73
N ILE A 29 16.12 -8.76 -1.12
CA ILE A 29 15.01 -8.13 -1.84
C ILE A 29 15.56 -7.21 -2.94
N VAL A 30 16.52 -6.37 -2.63
CA VAL A 30 17.16 -5.44 -3.58
C VAL A 30 17.79 -6.18 -4.76
N GLU A 31 18.50 -7.26 -4.51
CA GLU A 31 19.13 -8.06 -5.57
C GLU A 31 18.08 -8.77 -6.44
N GLY A 32 17.08 -9.39 -5.82
CA GLY A 32 16.00 -10.08 -6.53
C GLY A 32 15.14 -9.12 -7.37
N ALA A 33 14.93 -7.89 -6.91
CA ALA A 33 14.16 -6.86 -7.59
C ALA A 33 14.69 -6.52 -8.99
N ARG A 34 16.00 -6.63 -9.21
CA ARG A 34 16.65 -6.39 -10.52
C ARG A 34 16.12 -7.28 -11.64
N LYS A 35 15.49 -8.40 -11.29
CA LYS A 35 14.93 -9.38 -12.23
C LYS A 35 13.43 -9.14 -12.51
N LEU A 36 12.80 -8.19 -11.83
CA LEU A 36 11.36 -7.97 -11.84
C LEU A 36 11.00 -6.63 -12.53
N ALA A 37 11.27 -6.55 -13.84
CA ALA A 37 11.09 -5.32 -14.61
C ALA A 37 9.62 -4.89 -14.81
N ALA A 38 8.63 -5.81 -14.64
CA ALA A 38 7.21 -5.55 -14.94
C ALA A 38 6.41 -4.99 -13.75
N VAL A 39 7.00 -4.87 -12.57
CA VAL A 39 6.34 -4.46 -11.32
C VAL A 39 7.23 -3.51 -10.54
N ASP A 40 6.64 -2.55 -9.85
CA ASP A 40 7.34 -1.71 -8.89
C ASP A 40 7.33 -2.38 -7.51
N LEU A 41 8.47 -2.35 -6.83
CA LEU A 41 8.64 -2.88 -5.50
C LEU A 41 8.87 -1.76 -4.50
N MET A 42 8.22 -1.86 -3.35
CA MET A 42 8.40 -0.93 -2.23
C MET A 42 8.54 -1.69 -0.93
N ILE A 43 9.41 -1.23 -0.04
CA ILE A 43 9.46 -1.69 1.34
C ILE A 43 9.19 -0.51 2.27
N CYS A 44 8.25 -0.72 3.20
CA CYS A 44 7.92 0.23 4.26
C CYS A 44 8.41 -0.35 5.60
N PRO A 45 9.69 -0.11 5.96
CA PRO A 45 10.27 -0.57 7.21
C PRO A 45 9.80 0.31 8.38
N PRO A 46 10.02 -0.11 9.65
CA PRO A 46 9.91 0.80 10.78
C PRO A 46 10.88 1.98 10.63
N ALA A 47 10.52 3.13 11.17
CA ALA A 47 11.28 4.37 11.02
C ALA A 47 12.76 4.24 11.42
N THR A 48 13.06 3.37 12.40
CA THR A 48 14.42 3.06 12.86
C THR A 48 15.33 2.43 11.80
N LEU A 49 14.76 1.90 10.72
CA LEU A 49 15.49 1.27 9.60
C LEU A 49 15.40 2.08 8.31
N LEU A 50 14.56 3.12 8.25
CA LEU A 50 14.24 3.82 7.02
C LEU A 50 15.49 4.37 6.33
N VAL A 51 16.31 5.16 7.04
CA VAL A 51 17.58 5.74 6.49
C VAL A 51 18.52 4.64 6.02
N LEU A 52 18.65 3.56 6.80
CA LEU A 52 19.52 2.44 6.44
C LEU A 52 19.08 1.78 5.13
N PHE A 53 17.77 1.55 5.00
CA PHE A 53 17.23 0.89 3.80
C PHE A 53 17.20 1.82 2.60
N ALA A 54 16.93 3.11 2.80
CA ALA A 54 17.01 4.11 1.73
C ALA A 54 18.43 4.19 1.14
N ALA A 55 19.46 4.18 1.99
CA ALA A 55 20.84 4.15 1.54
C ALA A 55 21.19 2.86 0.78
N ALA A 56 20.71 1.70 1.25
CA ALA A 56 20.96 0.41 0.60
C ALA A 56 20.17 0.23 -0.72
N ALA A 57 19.02 0.89 -0.87
CA ALA A 57 18.21 0.87 -2.09
C ALA A 57 18.71 1.83 -3.17
N LYS A 58 19.70 2.69 -2.88
CA LYS A 58 20.15 3.71 -3.83
C LYS A 58 20.66 3.08 -5.15
N GLY A 59 20.01 3.48 -6.25
CA GLY A 59 20.31 2.93 -7.59
C GLY A 59 19.74 1.54 -7.86
N ALA A 60 18.89 1.03 -6.96
CA ALA A 60 18.17 -0.23 -7.15
C ALA A 60 16.69 0.04 -7.47
N PRO A 61 15.97 -0.91 -8.11
CA PRO A 61 14.57 -0.78 -8.44
C PRO A 61 13.66 -1.14 -7.25
N VAL A 62 13.95 -0.60 -6.07
CA VAL A 62 13.15 -0.77 -4.85
C VAL A 62 12.92 0.60 -4.24
N LEU A 63 11.65 0.95 -4.07
CA LEU A 63 11.22 2.17 -3.40
C LEU A 63 11.18 1.96 -1.88
N ILE A 64 11.39 3.04 -1.13
CA ILE A 64 11.24 3.02 0.32
C ILE A 64 10.03 3.84 0.70
N GLY A 65 9.14 3.25 1.50
CA GLY A 65 7.99 3.91 2.10
C GLY A 65 8.12 4.04 3.61
N ALA A 66 7.29 4.88 4.20
CA ALA A 66 7.12 4.98 5.65
C ALA A 66 5.78 4.37 6.09
N GLN A 67 5.61 4.14 7.39
CA GLN A 67 4.43 3.43 7.92
C GLN A 67 3.35 4.35 8.49
N ASP A 68 3.69 5.60 8.76
CA ASP A 68 2.80 6.67 9.23
C ASP A 68 3.52 8.02 9.20
N CYS A 69 2.77 9.14 9.30
CA CYS A 69 3.32 10.47 9.53
C CYS A 69 2.36 11.32 10.37
N ASN A 70 2.89 12.37 11.00
CA ASN A 70 2.08 13.44 11.58
C ASN A 70 1.55 14.38 10.48
N ALA A 71 0.39 15.00 10.71
CA ALA A 71 -0.19 15.98 9.79
C ALA A 71 0.61 17.31 9.76
N GLU A 72 1.24 17.65 10.88
CA GLU A 72 2.03 18.87 11.01
C GLU A 72 3.46 18.70 10.47
N PRO A 73 4.07 19.73 9.88
CA PRO A 73 5.42 19.66 9.34
C PRO A 73 6.51 19.63 10.44
N SER A 74 6.21 20.16 11.61
CA SER A 74 7.09 20.21 12.77
C SER A 74 6.31 20.67 14.01
N GLY A 75 6.87 20.53 15.21
CA GLY A 75 6.23 21.05 16.41
C GLY A 75 6.45 20.23 17.66
N PRO A 76 5.66 20.49 18.71
CA PRO A 76 5.78 19.83 20.02
C PRO A 76 5.07 18.45 20.00
N PHE A 77 5.50 17.57 19.13
CA PHE A 77 4.94 16.22 18.91
C PHE A 77 6.02 15.18 19.23
N THR A 78 6.45 15.10 20.47
CA THR A 78 7.53 14.22 20.89
C THR A 78 7.26 12.77 20.53
N GLY A 79 8.12 12.18 19.69
CA GLY A 79 8.01 10.81 19.21
C GLY A 79 7.37 10.66 17.82
N ASP A 80 6.67 11.67 17.32
CA ASP A 80 6.09 11.68 16.00
C ASP A 80 7.14 12.02 14.90
N LEU A 81 6.83 11.63 13.69
CA LEU A 81 7.61 11.93 12.49
C LEU A 81 6.75 12.69 11.50
N SER A 82 7.23 13.84 11.03
CA SER A 82 6.55 14.57 9.96
C SER A 82 6.80 13.93 8.58
N ALA A 83 5.93 14.23 7.61
CA ALA A 83 6.13 13.79 6.24
C ALA A 83 7.45 14.34 5.64
N GLU A 84 7.84 15.56 6.03
CA GLU A 84 9.08 16.20 5.65
C GLU A 84 10.31 15.43 6.16
N MET A 85 10.30 15.01 7.43
CA MET A 85 11.37 14.16 8.01
C MET A 85 11.50 12.83 7.28
N LEU A 86 10.37 12.20 6.94
CA LEU A 86 10.36 10.95 6.21
C LEU A 86 10.90 11.10 4.78
N LYS A 87 10.57 12.21 4.12
CA LYS A 87 11.11 12.56 2.80
C LYS A 87 12.61 12.76 2.83
N ASP A 88 13.10 13.52 3.79
CA ASP A 88 14.55 13.76 4.01
C ASP A 88 15.30 12.45 4.31
N ALA A 89 14.67 11.55 5.06
CA ALA A 89 15.20 10.21 5.35
C ALA A 89 15.21 9.26 4.13
N GLY A 90 14.63 9.67 2.99
CA GLY A 90 14.67 8.93 1.73
C GLY A 90 13.39 8.16 1.38
N ALA A 91 12.28 8.38 2.09
CA ALA A 91 11.00 7.82 1.68
C ALA A 91 10.47 8.46 0.39
N SER A 92 9.77 7.68 -0.43
CA SER A 92 9.02 8.12 -1.60
C SER A 92 7.51 8.06 -1.39
N ALA A 93 7.06 7.30 -0.37
CA ALA A 93 5.66 7.14 -0.02
C ALA A 93 5.48 7.00 1.49
N VAL A 94 4.23 7.11 1.95
CA VAL A 94 3.87 6.85 3.33
C VAL A 94 2.50 6.17 3.41
N ILE A 95 2.39 5.11 4.20
CA ILE A 95 1.12 4.47 4.55
C ILE A 95 0.40 5.37 5.54
N VAL A 96 -0.90 5.62 5.33
CA VAL A 96 -1.73 6.40 6.25
C VAL A 96 -3.07 5.71 6.46
N GLY A 97 -3.60 5.75 7.68
CA GLY A 97 -4.88 5.15 8.01
C GLY A 97 -4.90 3.62 7.93
N HIS A 98 -3.74 2.96 8.09
CA HIS A 98 -3.70 1.49 8.17
C HIS A 98 -4.67 0.98 9.25
N SER A 99 -5.31 -0.16 9.03
CA SER A 99 -6.34 -0.71 9.93
C SER A 99 -5.88 -0.81 11.39
N GLU A 100 -4.62 -1.15 11.65
CA GLU A 100 -4.05 -1.17 13.00
C GLU A 100 -4.04 0.23 13.63
N ARG A 101 -3.80 1.30 12.84
CA ARG A 101 -3.81 2.66 13.36
C ARG A 101 -5.22 3.17 13.63
N ARG A 102 -6.17 2.85 12.73
CA ARG A 102 -7.59 3.13 12.97
C ARG A 102 -8.10 2.42 14.23
N SER A 103 -7.67 1.17 14.45
CA SER A 103 -8.12 0.37 15.61
C SER A 103 -7.42 0.71 16.91
N TYR A 104 -6.09 0.84 16.90
CA TYR A 104 -5.30 0.98 18.14
C TYR A 104 -4.99 2.42 18.50
N HIS A 105 -4.93 3.32 17.52
CA HIS A 105 -4.67 4.74 17.72
C HIS A 105 -5.90 5.61 17.48
N HIS A 106 -7.06 4.98 17.16
CA HIS A 106 -8.35 5.66 16.94
C HIS A 106 -8.31 6.73 15.86
N GLU A 107 -7.49 6.53 14.82
CA GLU A 107 -7.39 7.45 13.69
C GLU A 107 -8.72 7.51 12.95
N THR A 108 -9.24 8.72 12.81
CA THR A 108 -10.46 9.02 12.05
C THR A 108 -10.14 9.23 10.56
N ASP A 109 -11.17 9.25 9.71
CA ASP A 109 -11.00 9.58 8.29
C ASP A 109 -10.43 11.00 8.10
N ALA A 110 -10.78 11.94 8.98
CA ALA A 110 -10.25 13.30 8.97
C ALA A 110 -8.74 13.32 9.28
N ASP A 111 -8.28 12.52 10.26
CA ASP A 111 -6.86 12.38 10.56
C ASP A 111 -6.09 11.79 9.37
N VAL A 112 -6.64 10.74 8.75
CA VAL A 112 -6.04 10.11 7.58
C VAL A 112 -5.95 11.09 6.41
N ARG A 113 -7.02 11.88 6.17
CA ARG A 113 -7.00 12.94 5.15
C ARG A 113 -5.93 13.99 5.43
N ALA A 114 -5.80 14.44 6.67
CA ALA A 114 -4.77 15.40 7.07
C ALA A 114 -3.35 14.87 6.83
N LYS A 115 -3.10 13.60 7.17
CA LYS A 115 -1.84 12.90 6.90
C LYS A 115 -1.57 12.72 5.39
N ALA A 116 -2.59 12.40 4.59
CA ALA A 116 -2.44 12.31 3.14
C ALA A 116 -2.10 13.67 2.51
N LEU A 117 -2.67 14.77 3.04
CA LEU A 117 -2.32 16.14 2.65
C LEU A 117 -0.87 16.49 3.04
N ALA A 118 -0.43 16.08 4.23
CA ALA A 118 0.95 16.23 4.68
C ALA A 118 1.95 15.48 3.78
N ALA A 119 1.62 14.25 3.42
CA ALA A 119 2.41 13.47 2.46
C ALA A 119 2.56 14.21 1.12
N ARG A 120 1.44 14.72 0.56
CA ARG A 120 1.45 15.50 -0.68
C ARG A 120 2.28 16.77 -0.54
N ARG A 121 2.16 17.52 0.57
CA ARG A 121 2.95 18.72 0.87
C ARG A 121 4.46 18.44 0.86
N ALA A 122 4.87 17.29 1.41
CA ALA A 122 6.27 16.86 1.43
C ALA A 122 6.75 16.20 0.12
N GLY A 123 5.88 16.02 -0.88
CA GLY A 123 6.22 15.32 -2.13
C GLY A 123 6.37 13.81 -1.94
N LEU A 124 5.59 13.22 -1.03
CA LEU A 124 5.42 11.78 -0.85
C LEU A 124 4.11 11.31 -1.49
N CYS A 125 4.10 10.09 -2.00
CA CYS A 125 2.86 9.40 -2.36
C CYS A 125 2.18 8.86 -1.09
N ALA A 126 0.90 9.19 -0.88
CA ALA A 126 0.12 8.63 0.22
C ALA A 126 -0.48 7.28 -0.18
N ILE A 127 -0.23 6.23 0.61
CA ILE A 127 -0.94 4.95 0.51
C ILE A 127 -2.05 4.98 1.55
N VAL A 128 -3.26 5.38 1.11
CA VAL A 128 -4.43 5.48 1.99
C VAL A 128 -5.08 4.12 2.15
N CYS A 129 -5.12 3.62 3.38
CA CYS A 129 -5.74 2.35 3.71
C CYS A 129 -7.22 2.53 4.07
N VAL A 130 -8.06 1.66 3.50
CA VAL A 130 -9.50 1.58 3.76
C VAL A 130 -9.92 0.12 3.89
N GLY A 131 -10.92 -0.15 4.72
CA GLY A 131 -11.41 -1.52 4.87
C GLY A 131 -12.43 -1.66 5.99
N GLU A 132 -13.27 -2.66 5.86
CA GLU A 132 -14.34 -2.97 6.81
C GLU A 132 -13.90 -4.02 7.83
N THR A 133 -14.49 -3.94 9.01
CA THR A 133 -14.37 -4.95 10.06
C THR A 133 -15.28 -6.17 9.76
N ARG A 134 -15.09 -7.25 10.53
CA ARG A 134 -15.91 -8.45 10.41
C ARG A 134 -17.39 -8.17 10.68
N ALA A 135 -17.70 -7.42 11.74
CA ALA A 135 -19.08 -7.07 12.08
C ALA A 135 -19.76 -6.26 10.96
N GLU A 136 -19.05 -5.28 10.38
CA GLU A 136 -19.57 -4.47 9.29
C GLU A 136 -19.83 -5.28 8.03
N ARG A 137 -19.01 -6.31 7.76
CA ARG A 137 -19.22 -7.21 6.63
C ARG A 137 -20.39 -8.15 6.87
N GLU A 138 -20.51 -8.76 8.06
CA GLU A 138 -21.62 -9.62 8.45
C GLU A 138 -22.96 -8.85 8.40
N ASP A 139 -22.96 -7.57 8.75
CA ASP A 139 -24.09 -6.64 8.62
C ASP A 139 -24.33 -6.14 7.17
N GLN A 140 -23.63 -6.65 6.18
CA GLN A 140 -23.72 -6.24 4.77
C GLN A 140 -23.42 -4.75 4.51
N ARG A 141 -22.63 -4.10 5.37
CA ARG A 141 -22.26 -2.68 5.30
C ARG A 141 -20.89 -2.41 4.68
N ALA A 142 -20.18 -3.45 4.19
CA ALA A 142 -18.81 -3.34 3.72
C ALA A 142 -18.59 -2.21 2.68
N LEU A 143 -19.42 -2.14 1.64
CA LEU A 143 -19.33 -1.11 0.62
C LEU A 143 -19.61 0.30 1.17
N ALA A 144 -20.61 0.42 2.06
CA ALA A 144 -20.95 1.71 2.68
C ALA A 144 -19.81 2.23 3.57
N VAL A 145 -19.18 1.34 4.36
CA VAL A 145 -18.04 1.67 5.23
C VAL A 145 -16.85 2.12 4.39
N VAL A 146 -16.45 1.32 3.41
CA VAL A 146 -15.31 1.66 2.53
C VAL A 146 -15.60 2.94 1.75
N GLY A 147 -16.83 3.15 1.28
CA GLY A 147 -17.25 4.39 0.63
C GLY A 147 -17.09 5.61 1.53
N THR A 148 -17.53 5.53 2.78
CA THR A 148 -17.38 6.60 3.78
C THR A 148 -15.91 6.89 4.06
N GLN A 149 -15.09 5.85 4.24
CA GLN A 149 -13.66 5.99 4.48
C GLN A 149 -12.95 6.65 3.29
N LEU A 150 -13.29 6.29 2.05
CA LEU A 150 -12.74 6.93 0.84
C LEU A 150 -13.11 8.43 0.77
N ASP A 151 -14.37 8.75 1.02
CA ASP A 151 -14.84 10.14 0.97
C ASP A 151 -14.18 11.01 2.05
N GLY A 152 -14.01 10.45 3.25
CA GLY A 152 -13.40 11.16 4.38
C GLY A 152 -11.88 11.23 4.34
N SER A 153 -11.21 10.19 3.81
CA SER A 153 -9.74 10.05 3.88
C SER A 153 -9.01 10.53 2.64
N VAL A 154 -9.59 10.41 1.44
CA VAL A 154 -8.93 10.82 0.19
C VAL A 154 -9.03 12.34 0.02
N PRO A 155 -7.91 13.07 -0.16
CA PRO A 155 -7.95 14.51 -0.40
C PRO A 155 -8.51 14.86 -1.78
N ASP A 156 -9.13 16.02 -1.89
CA ASP A 156 -9.48 16.59 -3.19
C ASP A 156 -8.20 16.96 -3.96
N GLY A 157 -8.24 16.82 -5.29
CA GLY A 157 -7.09 17.06 -6.15
C GLY A 157 -5.96 16.02 -5.97
N ALA A 158 -6.27 14.83 -5.45
CA ALA A 158 -5.36 13.71 -5.50
C ALA A 158 -5.18 13.23 -6.94
N THR A 159 -3.97 12.78 -7.27
CA THR A 159 -3.58 12.32 -8.61
C THR A 159 -2.98 10.92 -8.54
N ALA A 160 -2.85 10.27 -9.69
CA ALA A 160 -2.20 8.97 -9.77
C ALA A 160 -0.72 8.97 -9.32
N GLU A 161 -0.08 10.15 -9.27
CA GLU A 161 1.31 10.29 -8.84
C GLU A 161 1.45 10.42 -7.31
N ASN A 162 0.41 10.95 -6.62
CA ASN A 162 0.49 11.27 -5.20
C ASN A 162 -0.44 10.45 -4.30
N LEU A 163 -1.23 9.55 -4.88
CA LEU A 163 -2.16 8.69 -4.15
C LEU A 163 -2.16 7.25 -4.66
N VAL A 164 -2.16 6.34 -3.73
CA VAL A 164 -2.49 4.92 -3.88
C VAL A 164 -3.55 4.58 -2.84
N VAL A 165 -4.52 3.74 -3.18
CA VAL A 165 -5.50 3.21 -2.23
C VAL A 165 -5.14 1.76 -1.91
N ALA A 166 -5.15 1.36 -0.64
CA ALA A 166 -5.00 -0.03 -0.23
C ALA A 166 -6.29 -0.51 0.44
N TYR A 167 -6.90 -1.54 -0.10
CA TYR A 167 -8.07 -2.19 0.48
C TYR A 167 -7.64 -3.29 1.45
N GLU A 168 -8.00 -3.12 2.70
CA GLU A 168 -7.72 -4.04 3.79
C GLU A 168 -9.02 -4.70 4.27
N PRO A 169 -9.36 -5.96 3.88
CA PRO A 169 -10.41 -6.72 4.54
C PRO A 169 -9.95 -7.03 5.98
N VAL A 170 -10.26 -6.13 6.95
CA VAL A 170 -9.69 -6.17 8.32
C VAL A 170 -9.94 -7.52 9.00
N TRP A 171 -11.07 -8.13 8.72
CA TRP A 171 -11.47 -9.46 9.22
C TRP A 171 -10.58 -10.61 8.70
N ALA A 172 -9.85 -10.38 7.61
CA ALA A 172 -8.96 -11.37 7.00
C ALA A 172 -7.47 -11.18 7.37
N ILE A 173 -7.12 -10.04 8.02
CA ILE A 173 -5.73 -9.76 8.38
C ILE A 173 -5.36 -10.55 9.63
N GLY A 174 -4.36 -11.44 9.51
CA GLY A 174 -3.84 -12.22 10.64
C GLY A 174 -4.79 -13.28 11.21
N SER A 175 -6.00 -13.41 10.67
CA SER A 175 -7.02 -14.36 11.16
C SER A 175 -6.95 -15.76 10.51
N GLY A 176 -6.21 -15.88 9.41
CA GLY A 176 -6.22 -17.08 8.56
C GLY A 176 -7.41 -17.19 7.62
N LEU A 177 -8.36 -16.26 7.70
CA LEU A 177 -9.47 -16.15 6.75
C LEU A 177 -8.98 -15.44 5.48
N THR A 178 -9.58 -15.79 4.35
CA THR A 178 -9.33 -15.14 3.06
C THR A 178 -10.66 -14.78 2.40
N PRO A 179 -10.81 -13.55 1.86
CA PRO A 179 -11.93 -13.23 1.00
C PRO A 179 -11.97 -14.15 -0.22
N THR A 180 -13.14 -14.40 -0.76
CA THR A 180 -13.24 -15.07 -2.05
C THR A 180 -12.76 -14.13 -3.17
N PRO A 181 -12.29 -14.64 -4.32
CA PRO A 181 -11.96 -13.80 -5.47
C PRO A 181 -13.11 -12.87 -5.90
N SER A 182 -14.35 -13.33 -5.74
CA SER A 182 -15.56 -12.53 -6.02
C SER A 182 -15.69 -11.33 -5.06
N ASP A 183 -15.41 -11.54 -3.76
CA ASP A 183 -15.44 -10.45 -2.77
C ASP A 183 -14.41 -9.38 -3.09
N VAL A 184 -13.19 -9.80 -3.46
CA VAL A 184 -12.11 -8.89 -3.86
C VAL A 184 -12.48 -8.14 -5.13
N ALA A 185 -13.00 -8.83 -6.15
CA ALA A 185 -13.42 -8.22 -7.41
C ALA A 185 -14.51 -7.16 -7.20
N GLN A 186 -15.52 -7.47 -6.39
CA GLN A 186 -16.61 -6.54 -6.08
C GLN A 186 -16.07 -5.28 -5.39
N MET A 187 -15.24 -5.44 -4.36
CA MET A 187 -14.73 -4.29 -3.60
C MET A 187 -13.77 -3.43 -4.43
N HIS A 188 -12.85 -4.05 -5.17
CA HIS A 188 -11.93 -3.31 -6.04
C HIS A 188 -12.66 -2.57 -7.17
N ALA A 189 -13.71 -3.16 -7.75
CA ALA A 189 -14.57 -2.48 -8.72
C ALA A 189 -15.28 -1.27 -8.09
N PHE A 190 -15.84 -1.43 -6.89
CA PHE A 190 -16.48 -0.35 -6.16
C PHE A 190 -15.50 0.80 -5.83
N ILE A 191 -14.29 0.48 -5.33
CA ILE A 191 -13.26 1.50 -5.06
C ILE A 191 -12.89 2.24 -6.36
N ARG A 192 -12.68 1.51 -7.46
CA ARG A 192 -12.36 2.10 -8.77
C ARG A 192 -13.43 3.06 -9.26
N GLU A 193 -14.70 2.65 -9.15
CA GLU A 193 -15.83 3.50 -9.50
C GLU A 193 -15.87 4.77 -8.64
N ARG A 194 -15.69 4.62 -7.31
CA ARG A 194 -15.76 5.73 -6.36
C ARG A 194 -14.65 6.76 -6.58
N VAL A 195 -13.39 6.31 -6.72
CA VAL A 195 -12.27 7.22 -6.98
C VAL A 195 -12.34 7.83 -8.38
N GLY A 196 -12.81 7.06 -9.37
CA GLY A 196 -13.02 7.54 -10.74
C GLY A 196 -14.10 8.62 -10.80
N SER A 197 -15.24 8.42 -10.15
CA SER A 197 -16.34 9.40 -10.09
C SER A 197 -15.92 10.70 -9.39
N ARG A 198 -15.08 10.60 -8.36
CA ARG A 198 -14.64 11.75 -7.57
C ARG A 198 -13.50 12.54 -8.20
N LEU A 199 -12.54 11.85 -8.81
CA LEU A 199 -11.27 12.44 -9.28
C LEU A 199 -11.14 12.42 -10.82
N GLY A 200 -12.16 11.96 -11.53
CA GLY A 200 -12.17 11.91 -12.98
C GLY A 200 -11.08 11.01 -13.56
N GLU A 201 -10.36 11.51 -14.55
CA GLU A 201 -9.28 10.75 -15.22
C GLU A 201 -8.15 10.36 -14.27
N GLU A 202 -7.81 11.22 -13.31
CA GLU A 202 -6.82 10.90 -12.29
C GLU A 202 -7.22 9.67 -11.47
N GLY A 203 -8.49 9.59 -11.05
CA GLY A 203 -9.02 8.45 -10.31
C GLY A 203 -8.91 7.13 -11.06
N GLN A 204 -8.99 7.15 -12.39
CA GLN A 204 -8.76 5.95 -13.21
C GLN A 204 -7.30 5.49 -13.20
N GLY A 205 -6.36 6.39 -12.90
CA GLY A 205 -4.93 6.09 -12.82
C GLY A 205 -4.42 5.68 -11.46
N ILE A 206 -5.16 5.98 -10.39
CA ILE A 206 -4.78 5.63 -9.02
C ILE A 206 -4.67 4.11 -8.90
N LEU A 207 -3.57 3.63 -8.31
CA LEU A 207 -3.41 2.21 -8.02
C LEU A 207 -4.28 1.80 -6.85
N ILE A 208 -4.92 0.62 -6.95
CA ILE A 208 -5.69 0.01 -5.87
C ILE A 208 -5.00 -1.30 -5.49
N LEU A 209 -4.40 -1.33 -4.31
CA LEU A 209 -3.69 -2.49 -3.79
C LEU A 209 -4.63 -3.36 -2.96
N TYR A 210 -4.46 -4.66 -3.07
CA TYR A 210 -5.08 -5.60 -2.14
C TYR A 210 -4.20 -5.73 -0.88
N GLY A 211 -4.75 -5.40 0.28
CA GLY A 211 -4.07 -5.38 1.58
C GLY A 211 -4.46 -6.51 2.53
N GLY A 212 -5.14 -7.54 2.05
CA GLY A 212 -5.42 -8.74 2.84
C GLY A 212 -4.24 -9.71 2.89
N SER A 213 -4.51 -10.95 3.31
CA SER A 213 -3.47 -11.99 3.41
C SER A 213 -3.01 -12.45 2.03
N VAL A 214 -1.84 -11.97 1.59
CA VAL A 214 -1.18 -12.41 0.36
C VAL A 214 0.00 -13.31 0.70
N LYS A 215 0.07 -14.46 0.03
CA LYS A 215 1.15 -15.44 0.10
C LYS A 215 1.55 -15.88 -1.31
N PRO A 216 2.73 -16.46 -1.52
CA PRO A 216 3.12 -17.00 -2.84
C PRO A 216 2.07 -17.94 -3.45
N SER A 217 1.37 -18.72 -2.61
CA SER A 217 0.37 -19.70 -3.04
C SER A 217 -0.93 -19.12 -3.60
N ASN A 218 -1.33 -17.91 -3.20
CA ASN A 218 -2.56 -17.26 -3.66
C ASN A 218 -2.33 -15.98 -4.48
N ALA A 219 -1.09 -15.51 -4.57
CA ALA A 219 -0.76 -14.25 -5.24
C ALA A 219 -1.21 -14.23 -6.69
N LYS A 220 -1.00 -15.32 -7.44
CA LYS A 220 -1.37 -15.39 -8.86
C LYS A 220 -2.87 -15.18 -9.06
N GLU A 221 -3.70 -15.81 -8.25
CA GLU A 221 -5.15 -15.66 -8.34
C GLU A 221 -5.61 -14.24 -7.99
N LEU A 222 -5.12 -13.71 -6.86
CA LEU A 222 -5.54 -12.39 -6.37
C LEU A 222 -5.05 -11.23 -7.25
N MET A 223 -3.81 -11.29 -7.72
CA MET A 223 -3.20 -10.20 -8.49
C MET A 223 -3.74 -10.09 -9.93
N HIS A 224 -4.44 -11.11 -10.43
CA HIS A 224 -5.08 -11.07 -11.75
C HIS A 224 -6.57 -10.68 -11.71
N ILE A 225 -7.11 -10.41 -10.53
CA ILE A 225 -8.47 -9.88 -10.38
C ILE A 225 -8.52 -8.46 -10.97
N ALA A 226 -9.57 -8.17 -11.71
CA ALA A 226 -9.78 -6.85 -12.30
C ALA A 226 -9.73 -5.74 -11.23
N ASN A 227 -9.03 -4.63 -11.53
CA ASN A 227 -8.79 -3.49 -10.65
C ASN A 227 -7.91 -3.79 -9.41
N VAL A 228 -7.30 -4.96 -9.30
CA VAL A 228 -6.20 -5.20 -8.37
C VAL A 228 -4.91 -4.80 -9.07
N ASP A 229 -4.33 -3.67 -8.66
CA ASP A 229 -3.13 -3.11 -9.28
C ASP A 229 -1.85 -3.46 -8.48
N GLY A 230 -1.93 -4.40 -7.56
CA GLY A 230 -0.84 -4.84 -6.73
C GLY A 230 -1.27 -5.26 -5.33
N ALA A 231 -0.31 -5.30 -4.42
CA ALA A 231 -0.55 -5.73 -3.06
C ALA A 231 0.16 -4.84 -2.02
N LEU A 232 -0.49 -4.68 -0.86
CA LEU A 232 0.15 -4.23 0.37
C LEU A 232 0.36 -5.46 1.26
N VAL A 233 1.59 -5.98 1.27
CA VAL A 233 1.95 -7.29 1.85
C VAL A 233 2.46 -7.09 3.28
N GLY A 234 1.89 -7.82 4.24
CA GLY A 234 2.37 -7.82 5.63
C GLY A 234 3.50 -8.83 5.86
N GLY A 235 3.26 -9.86 6.68
CA GLY A 235 4.28 -10.81 7.17
C GLY A 235 5.16 -11.47 6.10
N ALA A 236 4.59 -11.82 4.94
CA ALA A 236 5.36 -12.38 3.83
C ALA A 236 6.42 -11.42 3.27
N SER A 237 6.31 -10.11 3.53
CA SER A 237 7.33 -9.12 3.11
C SER A 237 8.59 -9.12 3.98
N LEU A 238 8.56 -9.80 5.12
CA LEU A 238 9.71 -9.98 6.02
C LEU A 238 10.69 -11.02 5.51
N LYS A 239 10.33 -11.78 4.46
CA LYS A 239 11.16 -12.78 3.80
C LYS A 239 11.31 -12.46 2.34
N ALA A 240 12.55 -12.36 1.90
CA ALA A 240 12.89 -11.96 0.52
C ALA A 240 12.31 -12.94 -0.51
N ASP A 241 12.44 -14.24 -0.26
CA ASP A 241 11.93 -15.29 -1.14
C ASP A 241 10.40 -15.23 -1.28
N GLU A 242 9.66 -15.07 -0.19
CA GLU A 242 8.21 -14.94 -0.22
C GLU A 242 7.77 -13.65 -0.91
N PHE A 243 8.38 -12.51 -0.57
CA PHE A 243 8.03 -11.21 -1.15
C PHE A 243 8.30 -11.17 -2.66
N LEU A 244 9.47 -11.63 -3.08
CA LEU A 244 9.83 -11.69 -4.50
C LEU A 244 8.98 -12.71 -5.27
N ALA A 245 8.61 -13.84 -4.66
CA ALA A 245 7.69 -14.78 -5.28
C ALA A 245 6.30 -14.18 -5.51
N ILE A 246 5.77 -13.39 -4.56
CA ILE A 246 4.52 -12.65 -4.74
C ILE A 246 4.64 -11.66 -5.91
N ALA A 247 5.72 -10.90 -5.97
CA ALA A 247 5.92 -9.90 -7.02
C ALA A 247 6.14 -10.54 -8.41
N SER A 248 6.73 -11.72 -8.48
CA SER A 248 7.07 -12.41 -9.73
C SER A 248 5.86 -12.82 -10.57
N VAL A 249 4.64 -12.83 -10.01
CA VAL A 249 3.42 -13.17 -10.75
C VAL A 249 3.15 -12.19 -11.89
N TYR A 250 3.66 -10.97 -11.81
CA TYR A 250 3.56 -9.96 -12.87
C TYR A 250 4.59 -10.13 -14.00
N GLY A 251 5.66 -10.87 -13.76
CA GLY A 251 6.71 -11.14 -14.78
C GLY A 251 6.40 -12.31 -15.71
N GLN A 252 5.39 -13.12 -15.41
CA GLN A 252 5.07 -14.35 -16.15
C GLN A 252 4.13 -14.15 -17.36
N GLN A 253 3.71 -12.92 -17.66
CA GLN A 253 2.76 -12.64 -18.75
C GLN A 253 3.38 -12.55 -20.15
N SER A 254 4.69 -12.68 -20.32
CA SER A 254 5.38 -12.52 -21.60
C SER A 254 5.52 -13.83 -22.42
N GLY A 255 4.74 -14.84 -22.14
CA GLY A 255 4.94 -16.20 -22.70
C GLY A 255 3.72 -16.92 -23.28
N ASN A 256 2.70 -16.21 -23.81
CA ASN A 256 1.65 -16.92 -24.58
C ASN A 256 1.04 -16.04 -25.67
N THR A 257 1.82 -15.74 -26.72
CA THR A 257 1.34 -15.40 -28.03
C THR A 257 2.02 -16.36 -28.99
N GLY A 258 1.43 -17.53 -29.16
CA GLY A 258 1.65 -18.45 -30.22
C GLY A 258 0.34 -18.73 -30.90
#